data_b12967094c58ee863329a7f332cb73ca
#
_entry.id   b12967094c58ee863329a7f332cb73ca
#
_cell.length_a   1.000
_cell.length_b   1.000
_cell.length_c   1.000
_cell.angle_alpha   90.00
_cell.angle_beta   90.00
_cell.angle_gamma   90.00
#
_symmetry.space_group_name_H-M   'P 1'
#
loop_
_entity.id
_entity.type
_entity.pdbx_description
1 polymer ?
#
loop_
_entity_poly.entity_id
_entity_poly.type
_entity_poly.pdbx_seq_one_letter_code
_entity_poly.pdbx_strand_id
1 'polypeptide(L)'
;VTYLDHAAVTPMRPEALAAVREALLVSGNPSSVHAAGRAARELLDVSRQRVARALGARPAEVVFTSGATEGAALAIRGALGAAPAGRREVVHTAVEHPCVRDLARTLAAGGVPVVEVPVDGRGLPDLAALDRAVGERTALVCAMLANNETGVLLPVPEVAALARRRGALLLCDAVQAAGKIPVDPGALGADLVLVTGQKFGGPRGAGALWIRPGVALAPVAGGHQERGRRAGTENLPGIAGLAAALEVAVARREEETARTAALRQRLESGLAEAVPGLRLNGAGAPRLPGIASLRFPDADGDALLIALDLEGICASAGAACTSGSTRPSHVLSAMGLSPAEARATLRFSLGWCSEAADVERALEAVPRLLRQVRAPTSAPLPR
;
A
#
# COMPACT_ATOMS: atom_id res chain seq x y z
N VAL A 1 3.62 -13.62 20.76
CA VAL A 1 3.47 -13.57 19.30
C VAL A 1 4.40 -12.51 18.74
N THR A 2 5.28 -12.89 17.83
CA THR A 2 6.16 -11.97 17.10
C THR A 2 5.47 -11.55 15.80
N TYR A 3 5.10 -10.28 15.71
CA TYR A 3 4.31 -9.80 14.58
C TYR A 3 5.18 -9.06 13.56
N LEU A 4 5.46 -9.71 12.43
CA LEU A 4 6.28 -9.21 11.33
C LEU A 4 5.48 -9.09 10.02
N ASP A 5 4.17 -8.77 10.11
CA ASP A 5 3.29 -8.59 8.94
C ASP A 5 2.57 -7.23 8.92
N HIS A 6 3.30 -6.17 9.28
CA HIS A 6 2.77 -4.80 9.30
C HIS A 6 2.38 -4.25 7.93
N ALA A 7 2.94 -4.79 6.84
CA ALA A 7 2.55 -4.38 5.49
C ALA A 7 1.16 -4.92 5.08
N ALA A 8 0.70 -6.02 5.67
CA ALA A 8 -0.69 -6.47 5.51
C ALA A 8 -1.64 -5.62 6.36
N VAL A 9 -1.46 -5.61 7.67
CA VAL A 9 -2.18 -4.74 8.63
C VAL A 9 -1.26 -4.45 9.79
N THR A 10 -1.11 -3.18 10.18
CA THR A 10 -0.38 -2.86 11.41
C THR A 10 -1.34 -2.75 12.61
N PRO A 11 -0.93 -3.16 13.82
CA PRO A 11 -1.74 -3.00 15.02
C PRO A 11 -2.24 -1.58 15.19
N MET A 12 -3.47 -1.45 15.71
CA MET A 12 -4.07 -0.12 15.92
C MET A 12 -3.30 0.63 17.01
N ARG A 13 -3.01 1.90 16.75
CA ARG A 13 -2.37 2.80 17.73
C ARG A 13 -3.34 3.11 18.88
N PRO A 14 -2.86 3.25 20.12
CA PRO A 14 -3.71 3.61 21.26
C PRO A 14 -4.52 4.90 21.03
N GLU A 15 -3.92 5.89 20.41
CA GLU A 15 -4.55 7.18 20.09
C GLU A 15 -5.70 7.02 19.07
N ALA A 16 -5.52 6.14 18.10
CA ALA A 16 -6.58 5.81 17.13
C ALA A 16 -7.73 5.06 17.82
N LEU A 17 -7.42 4.11 18.70
CA LEU A 17 -8.43 3.36 19.45
C LEU A 17 -9.24 4.29 20.37
N ALA A 18 -8.60 5.25 21.04
CA ALA A 18 -9.28 6.25 21.86
C ALA A 18 -10.22 7.11 21.00
N ALA A 19 -9.75 7.63 19.86
CA ALA A 19 -10.56 8.43 18.95
C ALA A 19 -11.77 7.65 18.39
N VAL A 20 -11.60 6.37 18.08
CA VAL A 20 -12.71 5.48 17.65
C VAL A 20 -13.76 5.36 18.77
N ARG A 21 -13.32 5.08 20.00
CA ARG A 21 -14.22 4.94 21.17
C ARG A 21 -15.02 6.20 21.45
N GLU A 22 -14.38 7.35 21.43
CA GLU A 22 -15.04 8.65 21.61
C GLU A 22 -16.06 8.91 20.48
N ALA A 23 -15.68 8.66 19.24
CA ALA A 23 -16.55 8.86 18.09
C ALA A 23 -17.78 7.95 18.08
N LEU A 24 -17.70 6.73 18.64
CA LEU A 24 -18.84 5.82 18.79
C LEU A 24 -19.94 6.37 19.70
N LEU A 25 -19.59 7.29 20.62
CA LEU A 25 -20.53 7.94 21.52
C LEU A 25 -21.22 9.16 20.87
N VAL A 26 -20.74 9.63 19.73
CA VAL A 26 -21.33 10.76 19.00
C VAL A 26 -22.54 10.25 18.21
N SER A 27 -23.73 10.60 18.71
CA SER A 27 -24.98 10.30 18.01
C SER A 27 -25.30 11.41 17.00
N GLY A 28 -25.81 11.03 15.85
CA GLY A 28 -26.28 11.99 14.85
C GLY A 28 -25.65 11.79 13.47
N ASN A 29 -26.39 12.25 12.46
CA ASN A 29 -25.91 12.26 11.09
C ASN A 29 -25.25 13.63 10.82
N PRO A 30 -24.05 13.70 10.22
CA PRO A 30 -23.37 14.95 9.90
C PRO A 30 -24.17 15.89 8.96
N SER A 31 -25.18 15.36 8.28
CA SER A 31 -26.06 16.13 7.42
C SER A 31 -27.29 16.74 8.16
N SER A 32 -27.52 16.37 9.44
CA SER A 32 -28.65 16.86 10.21
C SER A 32 -28.38 18.23 10.84
N VAL A 33 -29.42 19.07 10.88
CA VAL A 33 -29.30 20.47 11.36
C VAL A 33 -29.41 20.61 12.89
N HIS A 34 -29.89 19.58 13.61
CA HIS A 34 -30.00 19.61 15.07
C HIS A 34 -28.67 19.44 15.79
N ALA A 35 -28.63 19.65 17.11
CA ALA A 35 -27.41 19.67 17.91
C ALA A 35 -26.55 18.42 17.75
N ALA A 36 -27.15 17.22 17.79
CA ALA A 36 -26.39 15.97 17.61
C ALA A 36 -25.77 15.86 16.19
N GLY A 37 -26.48 16.31 15.15
CA GLY A 37 -25.95 16.36 13.79
C GLY A 37 -24.78 17.36 13.65
N ARG A 38 -24.88 18.52 14.33
CA ARG A 38 -23.77 19.49 14.33
C ARG A 38 -22.53 18.95 15.03
N ALA A 39 -22.69 18.23 16.16
CA ALA A 39 -21.55 17.57 16.83
C ALA A 39 -20.88 16.51 15.94
N ALA A 40 -21.68 15.70 15.24
CA ALA A 40 -21.17 14.74 14.27
C ALA A 40 -20.44 15.42 13.10
N ARG A 41 -20.95 16.55 12.62
CA ARG A 41 -20.33 17.36 11.58
C ARG A 41 -19.01 17.97 12.03
N GLU A 42 -18.95 18.50 13.24
CA GLU A 42 -17.73 19.05 13.83
C GLU A 42 -16.63 17.97 13.92
N LEU A 43 -16.96 16.77 14.40
CA LEU A 43 -16.02 15.64 14.45
C LEU A 43 -15.48 15.29 13.05
N LEU A 44 -16.37 15.24 12.05
CA LEU A 44 -15.99 14.98 10.64
C LEU A 44 -15.04 16.07 10.13
N ASP A 45 -15.35 17.33 10.37
CA ASP A 45 -14.57 18.46 9.85
C ASP A 45 -13.22 18.58 10.57
N VAL A 46 -13.14 18.34 11.87
CA VAL A 46 -11.87 18.27 12.63
C VAL A 46 -11.01 17.11 12.13
N SER A 47 -11.60 15.94 11.92
CA SER A 47 -10.87 14.78 11.39
C SER A 47 -10.33 15.05 9.99
N ARG A 48 -11.10 15.71 9.14
CA ARG A 48 -10.67 16.12 7.80
C ARG A 48 -9.50 17.11 7.84
N GLN A 49 -9.54 18.08 8.75
CA GLN A 49 -8.44 19.03 8.96
C GLN A 49 -7.14 18.32 9.39
N ARG A 50 -7.24 17.34 10.30
CA ARG A 50 -6.08 16.53 10.74
C ARG A 50 -5.45 15.75 9.60
N VAL A 51 -6.27 15.04 8.80
CA VAL A 51 -5.79 14.28 7.63
C VAL A 51 -5.16 15.20 6.59
N ALA A 52 -5.82 16.33 6.29
CA ALA A 52 -5.30 17.31 5.35
C ALA A 52 -3.94 17.87 5.79
N ARG A 53 -3.83 18.27 7.08
CA ARG A 53 -2.56 18.77 7.65
C ARG A 53 -1.44 17.71 7.53
N ALA A 54 -1.74 16.46 7.84
CA ALA A 54 -0.77 15.37 7.79
C ALA A 54 -0.25 15.09 6.36
N LEU A 55 -1.04 15.43 5.34
CA LEU A 55 -0.69 15.31 3.92
C LEU A 55 -0.19 16.62 3.29
N GLY A 56 -0.04 17.72 4.07
CA GLY A 56 0.31 19.02 3.49
C GLY A 56 -0.77 19.60 2.56
N ALA A 57 -2.04 19.22 2.78
CA ALA A 57 -3.17 19.50 1.92
C ALA A 57 -4.20 20.42 2.59
N ARG A 58 -5.20 20.86 1.82
CA ARG A 58 -6.35 21.60 2.35
C ARG A 58 -7.52 20.63 2.64
N PRO A 59 -8.37 20.90 3.64
CA PRO A 59 -9.51 20.04 3.97
C PRO A 59 -10.46 19.78 2.79
N ALA A 60 -10.63 20.76 1.91
CA ALA A 60 -11.48 20.62 0.71
C ALA A 60 -10.99 19.59 -0.32
N GLU A 61 -9.72 19.20 -0.23
CA GLU A 61 -9.04 18.27 -1.15
C GLU A 61 -9.14 16.81 -0.70
N VAL A 62 -9.59 16.58 0.55
CA VAL A 62 -9.70 15.24 1.14
C VAL A 62 -11.11 14.70 0.99
N VAL A 63 -11.25 13.48 0.51
CA VAL A 63 -12.48 12.69 0.42
C VAL A 63 -12.29 11.41 1.21
N PHE A 64 -13.17 11.15 2.19
CA PHE A 64 -13.12 9.92 2.96
C PHE A 64 -13.71 8.74 2.19
N THR A 65 -13.10 7.58 2.35
CA THR A 65 -13.50 6.31 1.72
C THR A 65 -13.46 5.18 2.75
N SER A 66 -13.99 4.02 2.41
CA SER A 66 -13.86 2.83 3.24
C SER A 66 -12.45 2.20 3.20
N GLY A 67 -11.57 2.71 2.35
CA GLY A 67 -10.19 2.24 2.18
C GLY A 67 -9.67 2.55 0.79
N ALA A 68 -8.42 2.17 0.54
CA ALA A 68 -7.75 2.45 -0.73
C ALA A 68 -8.41 1.75 -1.93
N THR A 69 -9.01 0.59 -1.74
CA THR A 69 -9.72 -0.12 -2.83
C THR A 69 -10.91 0.69 -3.35
N GLU A 70 -11.75 1.24 -2.44
CA GLU A 70 -12.82 2.17 -2.84
C GLU A 70 -12.23 3.44 -3.44
N GLY A 71 -11.19 4.00 -2.81
CA GLY A 71 -10.51 5.20 -3.31
C GLY A 71 -9.96 5.03 -4.73
N ALA A 72 -9.34 3.88 -5.03
CA ALA A 72 -8.87 3.54 -6.38
C ALA A 72 -10.03 3.45 -7.39
N ALA A 73 -11.13 2.80 -7.00
CA ALA A 73 -12.30 2.71 -7.87
C ALA A 73 -12.92 4.08 -8.16
N LEU A 74 -13.04 4.94 -7.14
CA LEU A 74 -13.51 6.33 -7.29
C LEU A 74 -12.57 7.15 -8.20
N ALA A 75 -11.26 7.04 -7.97
CA ALA A 75 -10.26 7.76 -8.74
C ALA A 75 -10.24 7.33 -10.21
N ILE A 76 -10.13 6.03 -10.48
CA ILE A 76 -9.97 5.50 -11.85
C ILE A 76 -11.26 5.68 -12.65
N ARG A 77 -12.41 5.23 -12.11
CA ARG A 77 -13.69 5.37 -12.79
C ARG A 77 -14.12 6.82 -12.91
N GLY A 78 -13.88 7.61 -11.85
CA GLY A 78 -14.20 9.03 -11.84
C GLY A 78 -13.38 9.83 -12.85
N ALA A 79 -12.07 9.55 -12.95
CA ALA A 79 -11.19 10.17 -13.94
C ALA A 79 -11.62 9.82 -15.38
N LEU A 80 -11.88 8.54 -15.65
CA LEU A 80 -12.37 8.11 -16.98
C LEU A 80 -13.70 8.74 -17.35
N GLY A 81 -14.63 8.83 -16.38
CA GLY A 81 -15.95 9.42 -16.61
C GLY A 81 -15.94 10.93 -16.81
N ALA A 82 -14.94 11.63 -16.27
CA ALA A 82 -14.76 13.08 -16.42
C ALA A 82 -13.75 13.46 -17.51
N ALA A 83 -13.08 12.46 -18.11
CA ALA A 83 -12.04 12.73 -19.10
C ALA A 83 -12.59 13.39 -20.37
N PRO A 84 -11.83 14.31 -21.00
CA PRO A 84 -12.21 14.87 -22.30
C PRO A 84 -12.43 13.80 -23.37
N ALA A 85 -13.25 14.11 -24.36
CA ALA A 85 -13.51 13.23 -25.50
C ALA A 85 -12.15 12.78 -26.13
N GLY A 86 -12.05 11.47 -26.41
CA GLY A 86 -10.82 10.87 -26.96
C GLY A 86 -9.81 10.40 -25.91
N ARG A 87 -9.91 10.82 -24.64
CA ARG A 87 -9.06 10.34 -23.54
C ARG A 87 -9.78 9.24 -22.75
N ARG A 88 -9.42 7.98 -23.01
CA ARG A 88 -10.05 6.82 -22.35
C ARG A 88 -9.07 5.74 -21.93
N GLU A 89 -7.77 5.97 -22.12
CA GLU A 89 -6.74 4.99 -21.83
C GLU A 89 -6.25 5.11 -20.39
N VAL A 90 -6.00 3.97 -19.75
CA VAL A 90 -5.35 3.86 -18.43
C VAL A 90 -3.98 3.22 -18.62
N VAL A 91 -2.95 3.86 -18.08
CA VAL A 91 -1.59 3.30 -18.03
C VAL A 91 -1.25 3.00 -16.57
N HIS A 92 -0.69 1.84 -16.27
CA HIS A 92 -0.28 1.51 -14.90
C HIS A 92 1.01 0.71 -14.87
N THR A 93 1.73 0.73 -13.74
CA THR A 93 2.93 -0.09 -13.58
C THR A 93 2.57 -1.56 -13.34
N ALA A 94 3.42 -2.50 -13.75
CA ALA A 94 3.18 -3.93 -13.58
C ALA A 94 3.16 -4.37 -12.10
N VAL A 95 3.63 -3.52 -11.18
CA VAL A 95 3.74 -3.81 -9.75
C VAL A 95 2.64 -3.17 -8.90
N GLU A 96 1.60 -2.61 -9.53
CA GLU A 96 0.46 -2.03 -8.81
C GLU A 96 -0.26 -3.05 -7.93
N HIS A 97 -0.85 -2.55 -6.84
CA HIS A 97 -1.69 -3.36 -5.98
C HIS A 97 -2.90 -3.93 -6.75
N PRO A 98 -3.41 -5.13 -6.43
CA PRO A 98 -4.58 -5.72 -7.10
C PRO A 98 -5.79 -4.79 -7.22
N CYS A 99 -6.04 -3.88 -6.27
CA CYS A 99 -7.15 -2.92 -6.38
C CYS A 99 -7.04 -1.96 -7.59
N VAL A 100 -5.85 -1.70 -8.09
CA VAL A 100 -5.61 -0.94 -9.34
C VAL A 100 -5.57 -1.90 -10.53
N ARG A 101 -4.73 -2.94 -10.45
CA ARG A 101 -4.45 -3.87 -11.54
C ARG A 101 -5.67 -4.69 -11.97
N ASP A 102 -6.43 -5.23 -11.03
CA ASP A 102 -7.61 -6.05 -11.35
C ASP A 102 -8.79 -5.17 -11.82
N LEU A 103 -8.89 -3.93 -11.29
CA LEU A 103 -9.83 -2.95 -11.84
C LEU A 103 -9.46 -2.58 -13.28
N ALA A 104 -8.18 -2.34 -13.57
CA ALA A 104 -7.71 -2.06 -14.92
C ALA A 104 -8.03 -3.22 -15.89
N ARG A 105 -7.85 -4.47 -15.47
CA ARG A 105 -8.25 -5.66 -16.23
C ARG A 105 -9.76 -5.72 -16.48
N THR A 106 -10.56 -5.42 -15.45
CA THR A 106 -12.03 -5.37 -15.60
C THR A 106 -12.44 -4.29 -16.60
N LEU A 107 -11.80 -3.13 -16.57
CA LEU A 107 -12.04 -2.04 -17.51
C LEU A 107 -11.62 -2.43 -18.93
N ALA A 108 -10.48 -3.12 -19.09
CA ALA A 108 -10.02 -3.62 -20.38
C ALA A 108 -11.01 -4.61 -20.99
N ALA A 109 -11.57 -5.53 -20.18
CA ALA A 109 -12.63 -6.43 -20.63
C ALA A 109 -13.91 -5.68 -21.08
N GLY A 110 -14.14 -4.49 -20.50
CA GLY A 110 -15.22 -3.56 -20.91
C GLY A 110 -14.84 -2.62 -22.09
N GLY A 111 -13.71 -2.83 -22.75
CA GLY A 111 -13.28 -2.07 -23.94
C GLY A 111 -12.55 -0.75 -23.63
N VAL A 112 -12.09 -0.53 -22.40
CA VAL A 112 -11.21 0.59 -22.06
C VAL A 112 -9.76 0.18 -22.44
N PRO A 113 -9.02 0.97 -23.24
CA PRO A 113 -7.62 0.69 -23.48
C PRO A 113 -6.80 0.76 -22.20
N VAL A 114 -6.00 -0.28 -21.93
CA VAL A 114 -5.13 -0.36 -20.76
C VAL A 114 -3.74 -0.77 -21.19
N VAL A 115 -2.74 -0.07 -20.68
CA VAL A 115 -1.32 -0.40 -20.90
C VAL A 115 -0.63 -0.66 -19.58
N GLU A 116 -0.04 -1.86 -19.44
CA GLU A 116 0.80 -2.22 -18.29
C GLU A 116 2.27 -1.94 -18.64
N VAL A 117 2.94 -1.10 -17.84
CA VAL A 117 4.34 -0.72 -18.02
C VAL A 117 5.23 -1.68 -17.22
N PRO A 118 6.22 -2.31 -17.86
CA PRO A 118 7.11 -3.24 -17.19
C PRO A 118 8.02 -2.57 -16.16
N VAL A 119 8.59 -3.40 -15.29
CA VAL A 119 9.62 -3.03 -14.30
C VAL A 119 10.91 -3.81 -14.55
N ASP A 120 12.02 -3.29 -14.02
CA ASP A 120 13.29 -4.02 -14.03
C ASP A 120 13.36 -5.06 -12.88
N GLY A 121 14.45 -5.82 -12.80
CA GLY A 121 14.67 -6.83 -11.74
C GLY A 121 14.76 -6.24 -10.32
N ARG A 122 14.85 -4.91 -10.17
CA ARG A 122 14.80 -4.20 -8.89
C ARG A 122 13.37 -3.75 -8.54
N GLY A 123 12.42 -3.89 -9.46
CA GLY A 123 11.03 -3.43 -9.29
C GLY A 123 10.79 -1.97 -9.65
N LEU A 124 11.74 -1.32 -10.33
CA LEU A 124 11.60 0.05 -10.80
C LEU A 124 10.96 0.07 -12.19
N PRO A 125 10.00 0.99 -12.45
CA PRO A 125 9.35 1.08 -13.76
C PRO A 125 10.33 1.51 -14.85
N ASP A 126 10.18 0.94 -16.05
CA ASP A 126 10.85 1.42 -17.24
C ASP A 126 10.24 2.76 -17.68
N LEU A 127 10.92 3.85 -17.31
CA LEU A 127 10.46 5.21 -17.63
C LEU A 127 10.43 5.49 -19.15
N ALA A 128 11.27 4.84 -19.94
CA ALA A 128 11.24 4.98 -21.39
C ALA A 128 10.01 4.27 -21.98
N ALA A 129 9.67 3.08 -21.47
CA ALA A 129 8.43 2.41 -21.84
C ALA A 129 7.20 3.21 -21.40
N LEU A 130 7.24 3.82 -20.20
CA LEU A 130 6.19 4.71 -19.73
C LEU A 130 6.00 5.93 -20.63
N ASP A 131 7.07 6.61 -21.05
CA ASP A 131 7.00 7.77 -21.94
C ASP A 131 6.40 7.43 -23.30
N ARG A 132 6.68 6.20 -23.82
CA ARG A 132 6.04 5.69 -25.04
C ARG A 132 4.58 5.32 -24.86
N ALA A 133 4.22 4.82 -23.67
CA ALA A 133 2.85 4.38 -23.38
C ALA A 133 1.89 5.56 -23.12
N VAL A 134 2.38 6.62 -22.49
CA VAL A 134 1.53 7.79 -22.14
C VAL A 134 1.40 8.71 -23.36
N GLY A 135 0.20 8.82 -23.90
CA GLY A 135 -0.10 9.61 -25.09
C GLY A 135 -1.33 10.53 -24.95
N GLU A 136 -1.76 11.08 -26.07
CA GLU A 136 -2.93 11.98 -26.10
C GLU A 136 -4.25 11.29 -25.69
N ARG A 137 -4.31 9.95 -25.85
CA ARG A 137 -5.48 9.16 -25.45
C ARG A 137 -5.47 8.77 -23.98
N THR A 138 -4.35 8.96 -23.28
CA THR A 138 -4.23 8.58 -21.87
C THR A 138 -5.01 9.55 -20.99
N ALA A 139 -5.97 9.03 -20.25
CA ALA A 139 -6.74 9.77 -19.25
C ALA A 139 -6.03 9.76 -17.90
N LEU A 140 -5.48 8.60 -17.52
CA LEU A 140 -4.93 8.37 -16.19
C LEU A 140 -3.70 7.47 -16.23
N VAL A 141 -2.67 7.86 -15.49
CA VAL A 141 -1.53 7.01 -15.13
C VAL A 141 -1.70 6.60 -13.67
N CYS A 142 -1.45 5.32 -13.34
CA CYS A 142 -1.43 4.83 -11.97
C CYS A 142 -0.02 4.36 -11.61
N ALA A 143 0.53 4.87 -10.52
CA ALA A 143 1.82 4.45 -9.99
C ALA A 143 1.81 4.49 -8.47
N MET A 144 2.13 3.36 -7.81
CA MET A 144 2.29 3.35 -6.37
C MET A 144 3.57 4.07 -5.94
N LEU A 145 3.56 4.71 -4.77
CA LEU A 145 4.75 5.34 -4.20
C LEU A 145 5.71 4.30 -3.61
N ALA A 146 5.15 3.23 -3.03
CA ALA A 146 5.94 2.18 -2.41
C ALA A 146 5.27 0.82 -2.59
N ASN A 147 6.03 -0.17 -3.03
CA ASN A 147 5.50 -1.51 -3.25
C ASN A 147 5.28 -2.25 -1.92
N ASN A 148 4.14 -2.90 -1.79
CA ASN A 148 3.71 -3.59 -0.57
C ASN A 148 4.41 -4.94 -0.33
N GLU A 149 5.07 -5.52 -1.34
CA GLU A 149 5.76 -6.80 -1.23
C GLU A 149 7.27 -6.62 -1.04
N THR A 150 7.88 -5.73 -1.81
CA THR A 150 9.35 -5.51 -1.81
C THR A 150 9.78 -4.28 -1.02
N GLY A 151 8.84 -3.37 -0.75
CA GLY A 151 9.15 -2.07 -0.15
C GLY A 151 9.79 -1.07 -1.11
N VAL A 152 10.03 -1.41 -2.36
CA VAL A 152 10.67 -0.53 -3.35
C VAL A 152 9.87 0.74 -3.55
N LEU A 153 10.57 1.87 -3.52
CA LEU A 153 10.01 3.20 -3.79
C LEU A 153 10.08 3.47 -5.29
N LEU A 154 8.93 3.78 -5.90
CA LEU A 154 8.86 4.13 -7.30
C LEU A 154 9.14 5.63 -7.49
N PRO A 155 9.72 6.03 -8.63
CA PRO A 155 10.05 7.43 -8.95
C PRO A 155 8.80 8.22 -9.37
N VAL A 156 7.86 8.41 -8.42
CA VAL A 156 6.56 9.06 -8.68
C VAL A 156 6.68 10.48 -9.24
N PRO A 157 7.62 11.35 -8.80
CA PRO A 157 7.78 12.66 -9.40
C PRO A 157 8.13 12.62 -10.90
N GLU A 158 8.95 11.68 -11.33
CA GLU A 158 9.31 11.46 -12.73
C GLU A 158 8.11 10.96 -13.54
N VAL A 159 7.34 10.02 -12.97
CA VAL A 159 6.08 9.54 -13.57
C VAL A 159 5.08 10.68 -13.70
N ALA A 160 4.96 11.53 -12.68
CA ALA A 160 4.11 12.72 -12.69
C ALA A 160 4.49 13.71 -13.81
N ALA A 161 5.78 13.95 -13.97
CA ALA A 161 6.28 14.84 -15.04
C ALA A 161 5.94 14.27 -16.43
N LEU A 162 6.07 12.95 -16.63
CA LEU A 162 5.68 12.27 -17.88
C LEU A 162 4.18 12.41 -18.15
N ALA A 163 3.33 12.07 -17.17
CA ALA A 163 1.88 12.17 -17.28
C ALA A 163 1.43 13.60 -17.62
N ARG A 164 1.97 14.60 -16.89
CA ARG A 164 1.65 16.02 -17.04
C ARG A 164 1.99 16.56 -18.43
N ARG A 165 3.15 16.18 -19.01
CA ARG A 165 3.53 16.61 -20.37
C ARG A 165 2.51 16.17 -21.43
N ARG A 166 1.80 15.08 -21.20
CA ARG A 166 0.78 14.54 -22.10
C ARG A 166 -0.64 14.93 -21.70
N GLY A 167 -0.82 15.71 -20.63
CA GLY A 167 -2.12 16.11 -20.07
C GLY A 167 -2.92 14.95 -19.47
N ALA A 168 -2.27 13.86 -19.07
CA ALA A 168 -2.85 12.76 -18.32
C ALA A 168 -2.81 13.06 -16.81
N LEU A 169 -3.80 12.56 -16.05
CA LEU A 169 -3.78 12.61 -14.60
C LEU A 169 -2.87 11.52 -14.03
N LEU A 170 -2.33 11.75 -12.82
CA LEU A 170 -1.59 10.74 -12.06
C LEU A 170 -2.34 10.37 -10.77
N LEU A 171 -2.68 9.07 -10.64
CA LEU A 171 -3.07 8.44 -9.38
C LEU A 171 -1.84 7.83 -8.72
N CYS A 172 -1.51 8.33 -7.53
CA CYS A 172 -0.45 7.78 -6.69
C CYS A 172 -1.06 6.93 -5.55
N ASP A 173 -0.77 5.63 -5.52
CA ASP A 173 -1.07 4.79 -4.37
C ASP A 173 0.03 4.98 -3.32
N ALA A 174 -0.24 5.81 -2.30
CA ALA A 174 0.66 6.06 -1.18
C ALA A 174 0.34 5.22 0.07
N VAL A 175 -0.45 4.17 -0.08
CA VAL A 175 -0.95 3.33 1.01
C VAL A 175 0.17 2.78 1.89
N GLN A 176 1.25 2.29 1.31
CA GLN A 176 2.39 1.76 2.08
C GLN A 176 3.33 2.86 2.59
N ALA A 177 3.30 4.04 1.99
CA ALA A 177 4.20 5.15 2.29
C ALA A 177 3.69 6.05 3.43
N ALA A 178 2.38 6.28 3.50
CA ALA A 178 1.77 7.19 4.47
C ALA A 178 2.15 6.85 5.91
N GLY A 179 2.60 7.87 6.65
CA GLY A 179 3.09 7.75 8.03
C GLY A 179 4.47 7.10 8.19
N LYS A 180 5.09 6.59 7.12
CA LYS A 180 6.43 5.94 7.16
C LYS A 180 7.51 6.77 6.46
N ILE A 181 7.15 7.43 5.38
CA ILE A 181 7.98 8.40 4.68
C ILE A 181 7.15 9.66 4.40
N PRO A 182 7.76 10.79 4.01
CA PRO A 182 7.01 11.97 3.61
C PRO A 182 6.07 11.67 2.44
N VAL A 183 4.79 12.06 2.59
CA VAL A 183 3.79 12.01 1.53
C VAL A 183 3.20 13.40 1.40
N ASP A 184 3.74 14.18 0.47
CA ASP A 184 3.25 15.48 0.08
C ASP A 184 2.77 15.39 -1.37
N PRO A 185 1.45 15.44 -1.63
CA PRO A 185 0.91 15.32 -2.97
C PRO A 185 1.44 16.37 -3.96
N GLY A 186 1.74 17.58 -3.48
CA GLY A 186 2.32 18.65 -4.28
C GLY A 186 3.74 18.34 -4.72
N ALA A 187 4.59 17.90 -3.78
CA ALA A 187 5.97 17.49 -4.06
C ALA A 187 6.03 16.23 -4.97
N LEU A 188 5.09 15.30 -4.81
CA LEU A 188 4.95 14.13 -5.68
C LEU A 188 4.46 14.51 -7.09
N GLY A 189 3.87 15.70 -7.26
CA GLY A 189 3.27 16.10 -8.52
C GLY A 189 2.03 15.30 -8.90
N ALA A 190 1.43 14.59 -7.95
CA ALA A 190 0.26 13.75 -8.16
C ALA A 190 -1.02 14.59 -8.33
N ASP A 191 -2.02 14.01 -8.99
CA ASP A 191 -3.36 14.58 -9.12
C ASP A 191 -4.34 13.94 -8.14
N LEU A 192 -4.08 12.69 -7.79
CA LEU A 192 -4.87 11.85 -6.90
C LEU A 192 -3.92 11.03 -6.01
N VAL A 193 -4.17 10.98 -4.70
CA VAL A 193 -3.35 10.20 -3.75
C VAL A 193 -4.23 9.37 -2.84
N LEU A 194 -3.91 8.07 -2.70
CA LEU A 194 -4.61 7.13 -1.84
C LEU A 194 -3.87 6.89 -0.54
N VAL A 195 -4.62 6.85 0.57
CA VAL A 195 -4.14 6.39 1.89
C VAL A 195 -5.20 5.53 2.58
N THR A 196 -4.79 4.63 3.50
CA THR A 196 -5.74 3.79 4.25
C THR A 196 -5.23 3.51 5.66
N GLY A 197 -6.14 3.59 6.64
CA GLY A 197 -5.85 3.59 8.07
C GLY A 197 -5.03 2.41 8.57
N GLN A 198 -5.39 1.19 8.14
CA GLN A 198 -4.75 -0.04 8.63
C GLN A 198 -3.26 -0.18 8.28
N LYS A 199 -2.67 0.72 7.49
CA LYS A 199 -1.25 0.68 7.14
C LYS A 199 -0.35 1.56 8.01
N PHE A 200 -0.96 2.44 8.81
CA PHE A 200 -0.24 3.31 9.77
C PHE A 200 -0.84 3.30 11.19
N GLY A 201 -1.61 2.26 11.52
CA GLY A 201 -2.15 2.06 12.87
C GLY A 201 -3.53 2.68 13.09
N GLY A 202 -4.25 2.99 12.03
CA GLY A 202 -5.67 3.35 12.07
C GLY A 202 -6.59 2.14 11.91
N PRO A 203 -7.91 2.36 11.98
CA PRO A 203 -8.91 1.31 11.81
C PRO A 203 -8.96 0.79 10.37
N ARG A 204 -9.35 -0.48 10.22
CA ARG A 204 -9.81 -1.04 8.95
C ARG A 204 -11.13 -0.37 8.56
N GLY A 205 -11.46 -0.33 7.28
CA GLY A 205 -12.72 0.26 6.81
C GLY A 205 -12.71 1.79 6.82
N ALA A 206 -11.53 2.42 6.85
CA ALA A 206 -11.35 3.86 6.73
C ALA A 206 -10.12 4.18 5.87
N GLY A 207 -10.29 5.07 4.91
CA GLY A 207 -9.26 5.59 4.02
C GLY A 207 -9.57 7.00 3.57
N ALA A 208 -8.67 7.58 2.79
CA ALA A 208 -8.88 8.88 2.16
C ALA A 208 -8.28 8.91 0.75
N LEU A 209 -8.95 9.65 -0.12
CA LEU A 209 -8.50 10.06 -1.43
C LEU A 209 -8.25 11.57 -1.39
N TRP A 210 -7.00 11.97 -1.59
CA TRP A 210 -6.69 13.37 -1.88
C TRP A 210 -6.89 13.64 -3.37
N ILE A 211 -7.48 14.80 -3.68
CA ILE A 211 -7.79 15.23 -5.05
C ILE A 211 -7.22 16.63 -5.25
N ARG A 212 -6.32 16.79 -6.21
CA ARG A 212 -5.76 18.10 -6.57
C ARG A 212 -6.87 19.07 -6.97
N PRO A 213 -6.79 20.34 -6.52
CA PRO A 213 -7.74 21.39 -6.98
C PRO A 213 -7.83 21.47 -8.49
N GLY A 214 -9.06 21.55 -8.98
CA GLY A 214 -9.36 21.62 -10.42
C GLY A 214 -9.46 20.25 -11.11
N VAL A 215 -9.12 19.13 -10.45
CA VAL A 215 -9.35 17.80 -11.01
C VAL A 215 -10.82 17.43 -10.88
N ALA A 216 -11.46 17.17 -12.02
CA ALA A 216 -12.83 16.68 -12.10
C ALA A 216 -12.83 15.14 -12.00
N LEU A 217 -13.75 14.62 -11.20
CA LEU A 217 -14.08 13.19 -11.15
C LEU A 217 -15.59 13.04 -11.32
N ALA A 218 -15.99 12.18 -12.24
CA ALA A 218 -17.40 11.81 -12.37
C ALA A 218 -17.85 11.01 -11.15
N PRO A 219 -19.07 11.23 -10.62
CA PRO A 219 -19.59 10.44 -9.52
C PRO A 219 -19.70 8.96 -9.90
N VAL A 220 -19.25 8.06 -9.01
CA VAL A 220 -19.38 6.61 -9.21
C VAL A 220 -20.69 6.06 -8.61
N ALA A 221 -21.25 6.78 -7.62
CA ALA A 221 -22.52 6.46 -6.99
C ALA A 221 -23.32 7.75 -6.73
N GLY A 222 -24.65 7.66 -6.73
CA GLY A 222 -25.53 8.79 -6.43
C GLY A 222 -25.54 9.15 -4.94
N GLY A 223 -25.39 10.43 -4.61
CA GLY A 223 -25.43 10.98 -3.24
C GLY A 223 -24.73 12.32 -3.17
N HIS A 224 -24.87 13.00 -2.03
CA HIS A 224 -24.34 14.36 -1.82
C HIS A 224 -23.19 14.43 -0.80
N GLN A 225 -22.93 13.32 -0.09
CA GLN A 225 -21.83 13.26 0.87
C GLN A 225 -20.48 13.46 0.16
N GLU A 226 -19.47 13.83 0.93
CA GLU A 226 -18.12 14.11 0.39
C GLU A 226 -18.17 15.04 -0.85
N ARG A 227 -19.09 16.01 -0.85
CA ARG A 227 -19.31 16.97 -1.95
C ARG A 227 -19.72 16.29 -3.27
N GLY A 228 -20.53 15.23 -3.18
CA GLY A 228 -21.00 14.44 -4.33
C GLY A 228 -19.94 13.48 -4.91
N ARG A 229 -18.78 13.36 -4.26
CA ARG A 229 -17.68 12.50 -4.75
C ARG A 229 -17.74 11.07 -4.20
N ARG A 230 -18.28 10.90 -2.99
CA ARG A 230 -18.47 9.60 -2.35
C ARG A 230 -19.79 9.60 -1.58
N ALA A 231 -20.72 8.82 -2.04
CA ALA A 231 -22.07 8.71 -1.48
C ALA A 231 -22.12 7.84 -0.21
N GLY A 232 -23.17 8.02 0.59
CA GLY A 232 -23.43 7.26 1.81
C GLY A 232 -22.89 7.97 3.06
N THR A 233 -23.59 7.75 4.18
CA THR A 233 -23.24 8.35 5.47
C THR A 233 -21.79 8.04 5.83
N GLU A 234 -21.09 9.05 6.32
CA GLU A 234 -19.67 8.96 6.68
C GLU A 234 -19.47 8.08 7.91
N ASN A 235 -18.45 7.22 7.87
CA ASN A 235 -18.03 6.35 8.97
C ASN A 235 -17.25 7.17 10.02
N LEU A 236 -17.95 7.95 10.85
CA LEU A 236 -17.32 8.84 11.84
C LEU A 236 -16.28 8.16 12.73
N PRO A 237 -16.56 6.99 13.34
CA PRO A 237 -15.56 6.32 14.16
C PRO A 237 -14.31 5.92 13.39
N GLY A 238 -14.50 5.36 12.18
CA GLY A 238 -13.38 5.01 11.31
C GLY A 238 -12.57 6.23 10.86
N ILE A 239 -13.23 7.34 10.55
CA ILE A 239 -12.61 8.59 10.12
C ILE A 239 -11.83 9.25 11.27
N ALA A 240 -12.38 9.28 12.48
CA ALA A 240 -11.70 9.83 13.65
C ALA A 240 -10.43 9.03 13.99
N GLY A 241 -10.54 7.69 13.98
CA GLY A 241 -9.39 6.81 14.19
C GLY A 241 -8.32 6.90 13.09
N LEU A 242 -8.73 7.02 11.82
CA LEU A 242 -7.83 7.28 10.69
C LEU A 242 -7.04 8.58 10.91
N ALA A 243 -7.73 9.67 11.26
CA ALA A 243 -7.13 10.98 11.46
C ALA A 243 -6.12 10.99 12.62
N ALA A 244 -6.50 10.41 13.77
CA ALA A 244 -5.62 10.28 14.92
C ALA A 244 -4.38 9.43 14.62
N ALA A 245 -4.56 8.29 13.95
CA ALA A 245 -3.44 7.43 13.56
C ALA A 245 -2.47 8.13 12.62
N LEU A 246 -2.96 8.82 11.59
CA LEU A 246 -2.11 9.49 10.61
C LEU A 246 -1.33 10.65 11.24
N GLU A 247 -1.99 11.45 12.08
CA GLU A 247 -1.35 12.56 12.80
C GLU A 247 -0.19 12.06 13.65
N VAL A 248 -0.39 11.00 14.46
CA VAL A 248 0.66 10.40 15.30
C VAL A 248 1.77 9.77 14.44
N ALA A 249 1.41 9.04 13.39
CA ALA A 249 2.37 8.43 12.50
C ALA A 249 3.28 9.45 11.82
N VAL A 250 2.74 10.61 11.42
CA VAL A 250 3.52 11.71 10.85
C VAL A 250 4.39 12.39 11.90
N ALA A 251 3.86 12.61 13.12
CA ALA A 251 4.61 13.24 14.21
C ALA A 251 5.81 12.39 14.68
N ARG A 252 5.66 11.06 14.70
CA ARG A 252 6.72 10.11 15.14
C ARG A 252 7.53 9.52 13.99
N ARG A 253 7.31 9.97 12.76
CA ARG A 253 7.84 9.36 11.55
C ARG A 253 9.36 9.19 11.56
N GLU A 254 10.10 10.22 11.92
CA GLU A 254 11.57 10.17 11.88
C GLU A 254 12.13 9.12 12.85
N GLU A 255 11.63 9.10 14.09
CA GLU A 255 12.02 8.13 15.10
C GLU A 255 11.65 6.69 14.68
N GLU A 256 10.39 6.49 14.28
CA GLU A 256 9.89 5.16 13.89
C GLU A 256 10.58 4.65 12.61
N THR A 257 10.88 5.53 11.66
CA THR A 257 11.61 5.20 10.43
C THR A 257 13.05 4.78 10.73
N ALA A 258 13.76 5.55 11.55
CA ALA A 258 15.14 5.22 11.93
C ALA A 258 15.20 3.86 12.64
N ARG A 259 14.30 3.64 13.61
CA ARG A 259 14.21 2.38 14.36
C ARG A 259 13.85 1.19 13.46
N THR A 260 12.82 1.29 12.63
CA THR A 260 12.42 0.20 11.75
C THR A 260 13.45 -0.09 10.67
N ALA A 261 14.18 0.91 10.18
CA ALA A 261 15.28 0.72 9.24
C ALA A 261 16.44 -0.06 9.87
N ALA A 262 16.83 0.28 11.10
CA ALA A 262 17.87 -0.44 11.84
C ALA A 262 17.46 -1.89 12.11
N LEU A 263 16.24 -2.13 12.55
CA LEU A 263 15.70 -3.48 12.79
C LEU A 263 15.64 -4.31 11.50
N ARG A 264 15.18 -3.72 10.40
CA ARG A 264 15.18 -4.38 9.09
C ARG A 264 16.60 -4.75 8.65
N GLN A 265 17.54 -3.81 8.76
CA GLN A 265 18.93 -4.07 8.39
C GLN A 265 19.54 -5.20 9.23
N ARG A 266 19.25 -5.22 10.54
CA ARG A 266 19.67 -6.30 11.44
C ARG A 266 19.11 -7.66 11.01
N LEU A 267 17.80 -7.70 10.64
CA LEU A 267 17.15 -8.90 10.13
C LEU A 267 17.77 -9.37 8.80
N GLU A 268 17.93 -8.45 7.84
CA GLU A 268 18.51 -8.76 6.53
C GLU A 268 19.93 -9.28 6.62
N SER A 269 20.81 -8.62 7.39
CA SER A 269 22.21 -9.03 7.55
C SER A 269 22.34 -10.33 8.32
N GLY A 270 21.65 -10.50 9.45
CA GLY A 270 21.72 -11.72 10.25
C GLY A 270 21.17 -12.95 9.52
N LEU A 271 20.09 -12.80 8.74
CA LEU A 271 19.60 -13.89 7.90
C LEU A 271 20.53 -14.18 6.71
N ALA A 272 21.19 -13.19 6.13
CA ALA A 272 22.16 -13.40 5.06
C ALA A 272 23.39 -14.15 5.53
N GLU A 273 23.85 -13.91 6.76
CA GLU A 273 24.93 -14.66 7.41
C GLU A 273 24.52 -16.12 7.73
N ALA A 274 23.31 -16.31 8.25
CA ALA A 274 22.82 -17.62 8.70
C ALA A 274 22.30 -18.52 7.56
N VAL A 275 21.93 -17.95 6.40
CA VAL A 275 21.33 -18.64 5.26
C VAL A 275 22.13 -18.37 3.98
N PRO A 276 23.15 -19.18 3.67
CA PRO A 276 23.92 -19.05 2.44
C PRO A 276 23.00 -19.09 1.21
N GLY A 277 23.18 -18.13 0.29
CA GLY A 277 22.36 -18.03 -0.92
C GLY A 277 21.07 -17.24 -0.76
N LEU A 278 20.73 -16.72 0.43
CA LEU A 278 19.62 -15.78 0.61
C LEU A 278 19.73 -14.61 -0.35
N ARG A 279 18.61 -14.19 -0.94
CA ARG A 279 18.54 -13.03 -1.84
C ARG A 279 17.50 -12.05 -1.36
N LEU A 280 17.82 -10.77 -1.48
CA LEU A 280 16.91 -9.66 -1.19
C LEU A 280 16.26 -9.17 -2.49
N ASN A 281 14.94 -9.22 -2.58
CA ASN A 281 14.23 -8.64 -3.71
C ASN A 281 14.18 -7.11 -3.57
N GLY A 282 14.38 -6.40 -4.70
CA GLY A 282 14.49 -4.95 -4.70
C GLY A 282 15.84 -4.42 -4.18
N ALA A 283 16.88 -5.28 -4.11
CA ALA A 283 18.23 -4.84 -3.75
C ALA A 283 18.73 -3.77 -4.72
N GLY A 284 19.40 -2.74 -4.18
CA GLY A 284 19.94 -1.61 -4.96
C GLY A 284 18.89 -0.55 -5.38
N ALA A 285 17.60 -0.76 -5.10
CA ALA A 285 16.57 0.26 -5.22
C ALA A 285 16.33 0.98 -3.87
N PRO A 286 15.86 2.23 -3.86
CA PRO A 286 15.33 2.86 -2.65
C PRO A 286 14.15 2.03 -2.10
N ARG A 287 14.09 1.84 -0.77
CA ARG A 287 13.06 1.00 -0.15
C ARG A 287 12.49 1.64 1.12
N LEU A 288 11.25 1.29 1.45
CA LEU A 288 10.66 1.60 2.75
C LEU A 288 11.50 1.06 3.90
N PRO A 289 11.51 1.75 5.06
CA PRO A 289 12.36 1.39 6.19
C PRO A 289 12.02 0.02 6.79
N GLY A 290 10.76 -0.42 6.75
CA GLY A 290 10.28 -1.57 7.50
C GLY A 290 9.94 -2.82 6.67
N ILE A 291 10.27 -2.92 5.38
CA ILE A 291 9.92 -4.10 4.55
C ILE A 291 11.17 -4.82 4.08
N ALA A 292 11.26 -6.11 4.38
CA ALA A 292 12.26 -7.05 3.88
C ALA A 292 11.56 -8.16 3.07
N SER A 293 11.85 -8.25 1.77
CA SER A 293 11.38 -9.30 0.87
C SER A 293 12.54 -10.25 0.58
N LEU A 294 12.51 -11.43 1.18
CA LEU A 294 13.64 -12.35 1.22
C LEU A 294 13.31 -13.64 0.48
N ARG A 295 14.15 -14.00 -0.49
CA ARG A 295 14.07 -15.24 -1.26
C ARG A 295 15.02 -16.25 -0.67
N PHE A 296 14.47 -17.35 -0.18
CA PHE A 296 15.20 -18.44 0.44
C PHE A 296 15.59 -19.50 -0.60
N PRO A 297 16.86 -19.88 -0.70
CA PRO A 297 17.29 -20.89 -1.67
C PRO A 297 16.70 -22.26 -1.31
N ASP A 298 16.19 -22.97 -2.31
CA ASP A 298 15.67 -24.35 -2.20
C ASP A 298 14.60 -24.54 -1.11
N ALA A 299 13.82 -23.50 -0.84
CA ALA A 299 12.79 -23.52 0.17
C ALA A 299 11.39 -23.68 -0.44
N ASP A 300 10.56 -24.46 0.24
CA ASP A 300 9.11 -24.34 0.14
C ASP A 300 8.68 -23.18 1.06
N GLY A 301 8.36 -22.03 0.45
CA GLY A 301 7.99 -20.83 1.21
C GLY A 301 6.68 -20.98 1.96
N ASP A 302 5.72 -21.76 1.44
CA ASP A 302 4.45 -22.02 2.12
C ASP A 302 4.69 -22.89 3.36
N ALA A 303 5.50 -23.93 3.25
CA ALA A 303 5.87 -24.76 4.39
C ALA A 303 6.67 -23.95 5.45
N LEU A 304 7.58 -23.09 5.03
CA LEU A 304 8.32 -22.21 5.94
C LEU A 304 7.39 -21.22 6.65
N LEU A 305 6.43 -20.65 5.94
CA LEU A 305 5.44 -19.74 6.52
C LEU A 305 4.57 -20.43 7.58
N ILE A 306 4.10 -21.65 7.30
CA ILE A 306 3.34 -22.47 8.26
C ILE A 306 4.20 -22.81 9.50
N ALA A 307 5.46 -23.18 9.29
CA ALA A 307 6.36 -23.49 10.40
C ALA A 307 6.63 -22.26 11.30
N LEU A 308 6.76 -21.06 10.70
CA LEU A 308 6.88 -19.80 11.44
C LEU A 308 5.61 -19.50 12.26
N ASP A 309 4.43 -19.68 11.66
CA ASP A 309 3.16 -19.46 12.35
C ASP A 309 3.00 -20.38 13.57
N LEU A 310 3.34 -21.66 13.43
CA LEU A 310 3.33 -22.63 14.53
C LEU A 310 4.26 -22.22 15.70
N GLU A 311 5.29 -21.46 15.42
CA GLU A 311 6.18 -20.86 16.44
C GLU A 311 5.74 -19.47 16.90
N GLY A 312 4.57 -19.01 16.45
CA GLY A 312 4.01 -17.70 16.80
C GLY A 312 4.76 -16.53 16.18
N ILE A 313 5.34 -16.71 14.98
CA ILE A 313 5.98 -15.66 14.18
C ILE A 313 5.12 -15.41 12.95
N CYS A 314 4.44 -14.27 12.92
CA CYS A 314 3.59 -13.84 11.81
C CYS A 314 4.44 -13.17 10.73
N ALA A 315 4.56 -13.79 9.57
CA ALA A 315 5.16 -13.25 8.35
C ALA A 315 4.18 -13.43 7.19
N SER A 316 4.57 -13.08 5.97
CA SER A 316 3.69 -13.19 4.80
C SER A 316 4.44 -13.77 3.60
N ALA A 317 3.77 -14.56 2.77
CA ALA A 317 4.25 -14.80 1.41
C ALA A 317 4.19 -13.49 0.61
N GLY A 318 5.00 -13.38 -0.46
CA GLY A 318 5.04 -12.17 -1.29
C GLY A 318 3.65 -11.64 -1.67
N ALA A 319 2.72 -12.53 -2.00
CA ALA A 319 1.34 -12.20 -2.39
C ALA A 319 0.33 -12.39 -1.24
N ALA A 320 0.49 -11.67 -0.12
CA ALA A 320 -0.41 -11.77 1.04
C ALA A 320 -1.92 -11.58 0.75
N CYS A 321 -2.27 -10.87 -0.33
CA CYS A 321 -3.67 -10.64 -0.73
C CYS A 321 -4.29 -11.83 -1.49
N THR A 322 -3.54 -12.88 -1.78
CA THR A 322 -3.99 -14.09 -2.48
C THR A 322 -3.83 -15.34 -1.62
N SER A 323 -3.97 -15.21 -0.28
CA SER A 323 -3.97 -16.35 0.63
C SER A 323 -5.00 -17.39 0.16
N GLY A 324 -4.51 -18.59 -0.22
CA GLY A 324 -5.31 -19.64 -0.89
C GLY A 324 -5.19 -19.70 -2.42
N SER A 325 -4.44 -18.79 -3.08
CA SER A 325 -4.15 -18.86 -4.51
C SER A 325 -2.82 -19.59 -4.72
N THR A 326 -2.81 -20.60 -5.59
CA THR A 326 -1.59 -21.28 -6.06
C THR A 326 -0.76 -20.44 -7.03
N ARG A 327 -1.20 -19.21 -7.35
CA ARG A 327 -0.52 -18.34 -8.32
C ARG A 327 0.62 -17.59 -7.64
N PRO A 328 1.81 -17.54 -8.27
CA PRO A 328 2.94 -16.77 -7.77
C PRO A 328 2.62 -15.27 -7.75
N SER A 329 3.34 -14.51 -6.93
CA SER A 329 3.25 -13.05 -6.88
C SER A 329 3.43 -12.43 -8.26
N HIS A 330 2.49 -11.59 -8.68
CA HIS A 330 2.60 -10.84 -9.93
C HIS A 330 3.74 -9.80 -9.89
N VAL A 331 4.02 -9.24 -8.71
CA VAL A 331 5.12 -8.29 -8.49
C VAL A 331 6.45 -8.99 -8.75
N LEU A 332 6.69 -10.11 -8.08
CA LEU A 332 7.93 -10.86 -8.23
C LEU A 332 8.08 -11.44 -9.65
N SER A 333 6.98 -11.88 -10.26
CA SER A 333 6.97 -12.30 -11.66
C SER A 333 7.30 -11.16 -12.63
N ALA A 334 6.75 -9.95 -12.40
CA ALA A 334 7.08 -8.76 -13.18
C ALA A 334 8.55 -8.35 -13.04
N MET A 335 9.18 -8.63 -11.89
CA MET A 335 10.61 -8.44 -11.64
C MET A 335 11.49 -9.53 -12.27
N GLY A 336 10.91 -10.51 -12.98
CA GLY A 336 11.63 -11.57 -13.69
C GLY A 336 11.94 -12.82 -12.86
N LEU A 337 11.37 -12.96 -11.66
CA LEU A 337 11.52 -14.17 -10.87
C LEU A 337 10.71 -15.32 -11.47
N SER A 338 11.30 -16.51 -11.48
CA SER A 338 10.60 -17.74 -11.82
C SER A 338 9.49 -18.05 -10.80
N PRO A 339 8.48 -18.84 -11.16
CA PRO A 339 7.44 -19.26 -10.21
C PRO A 339 7.98 -19.94 -8.95
N ALA A 340 9.08 -20.68 -9.05
CA ALA A 340 9.74 -21.33 -7.91
C ALA A 340 10.37 -20.30 -6.98
N GLU A 341 11.11 -19.34 -7.52
CA GLU A 341 11.74 -18.25 -6.75
C GLU A 341 10.70 -17.34 -6.08
N ALA A 342 9.61 -17.05 -6.78
CA ALA A 342 8.51 -16.25 -6.21
C ALA A 342 7.84 -16.98 -5.03
N ARG A 343 7.63 -18.30 -5.11
CA ARG A 343 7.12 -19.11 -3.99
C ARG A 343 8.10 -19.24 -2.83
N ALA A 344 9.40 -19.28 -3.11
CA ALA A 344 10.45 -19.32 -2.08
C ALA A 344 10.71 -17.97 -1.40
N THR A 345 9.84 -16.96 -1.63
CA THR A 345 9.99 -15.61 -1.10
C THR A 345 9.02 -15.38 0.07
N LEU A 346 9.58 -14.93 1.21
CA LEU A 346 8.78 -14.41 2.33
C LEU A 346 9.03 -12.91 2.51
N ARG A 347 7.96 -12.22 2.94
CA ARG A 347 8.02 -10.82 3.35
C ARG A 347 7.94 -10.74 4.87
N PHE A 348 8.93 -10.10 5.46
CA PHE A 348 8.89 -9.62 6.84
C PHE A 348 8.67 -8.13 6.83
N SER A 349 7.72 -7.65 7.61
CA SER A 349 7.44 -6.22 7.67
C SER A 349 7.27 -5.74 9.11
N LEU A 350 8.06 -4.73 9.44
CA LEU A 350 8.16 -4.08 10.74
C LEU A 350 7.32 -2.80 10.75
N GLY A 351 6.88 -2.39 11.94
CA GLY A 351 6.06 -1.21 12.11
C GLY A 351 6.32 -0.44 13.40
N TRP A 352 5.38 0.41 13.76
CA TRP A 352 5.47 1.35 14.86
C TRP A 352 5.71 0.68 16.23
N CYS A 353 5.28 -0.54 16.45
CA CYS A 353 5.42 -1.29 17.70
C CYS A 353 6.42 -2.46 17.62
N SER A 354 7.16 -2.61 16.51
CA SER A 354 8.19 -3.66 16.41
C SER A 354 9.39 -3.35 17.30
N GLU A 355 9.92 -4.39 17.94
CA GLU A 355 11.04 -4.32 18.88
C GLU A 355 12.23 -5.18 18.41
N ALA A 356 13.40 -4.98 19.03
CA ALA A 356 14.59 -5.79 18.74
C ALA A 356 14.36 -7.28 19.02
N ALA A 357 13.62 -7.61 20.08
CA ALA A 357 13.27 -8.99 20.43
C ALA A 357 12.52 -9.72 19.30
N ASP A 358 11.68 -9.02 18.53
CA ASP A 358 10.98 -9.61 17.38
C ASP A 358 11.98 -10.08 16.31
N VAL A 359 12.98 -9.25 16.05
CA VAL A 359 14.04 -9.54 15.07
C VAL A 359 14.92 -10.69 15.53
N GLU A 360 15.40 -10.66 16.79
CA GLU A 360 16.25 -11.72 17.31
C GLU A 360 15.54 -13.09 17.31
N ARG A 361 14.25 -13.11 17.64
CA ARG A 361 13.44 -14.33 17.54
C ARG A 361 13.32 -14.85 16.10
N ALA A 362 13.16 -13.97 15.13
CA ALA A 362 13.15 -14.37 13.72
C ALA A 362 14.52 -14.88 13.26
N LEU A 363 15.61 -14.25 13.69
CA LEU A 363 16.98 -14.67 13.39
C LEU A 363 17.30 -16.06 13.95
N GLU A 364 16.77 -16.43 15.11
CA GLU A 364 16.90 -17.76 15.70
C GLU A 364 16.04 -18.80 14.96
N ALA A 365 14.76 -18.50 14.75
CA ALA A 365 13.78 -19.45 14.24
C ALA A 365 13.95 -19.75 12.76
N VAL A 366 14.09 -18.72 11.91
CA VAL A 366 14.07 -18.87 10.43
C VAL A 366 15.14 -19.86 9.92
N PRO A 367 16.44 -19.77 10.32
CA PRO A 367 17.44 -20.71 9.81
C PRO A 367 17.19 -22.15 10.28
N ARG A 368 16.68 -22.33 11.48
CA ARG A 368 16.35 -23.64 12.05
C ARG A 368 15.17 -24.28 11.30
N LEU A 369 14.08 -23.54 11.12
CA LEU A 369 12.90 -24.01 10.43
C LEU A 369 13.16 -24.25 8.94
N LEU A 370 13.95 -23.39 8.30
CA LEU A 370 14.36 -23.58 6.91
C LEU A 370 15.05 -24.93 6.68
N ARG A 371 15.90 -25.38 7.61
CA ARG A 371 16.53 -26.73 7.51
C ARG A 371 15.51 -27.87 7.58
N GLN A 372 14.40 -27.68 8.27
CA GLN A 372 13.33 -28.69 8.41
C GLN A 372 12.44 -28.78 7.17
N VAL A 373 12.19 -27.64 6.50
CA VAL A 373 11.28 -27.57 5.33
C VAL A 373 12.00 -27.66 3.98
N ARG A 374 13.34 -27.67 3.95
CA ARG A 374 14.08 -27.98 2.72
C ARG A 374 13.80 -29.42 2.34
N ALA A 375 13.43 -29.64 1.06
CA ALA A 375 13.37 -31.00 0.54
C ALA A 375 14.70 -31.72 0.78
N PRO A 376 14.70 -32.99 1.21
CA PRO A 376 15.94 -33.75 1.31
C PRO A 376 16.59 -33.70 -0.08
N THR A 377 17.80 -33.17 -0.13
CA THR A 377 18.65 -33.30 -1.32
C THR A 377 18.65 -34.78 -1.68
N SER A 378 18.07 -35.16 -2.81
CA SER A 378 18.05 -36.56 -3.25
C SER A 378 19.51 -37.00 -3.35
N ALA A 379 19.98 -37.68 -2.32
CA ALA A 379 21.23 -38.43 -2.42
C ALA A 379 21.03 -39.40 -3.60
N PRO A 380 21.94 -39.46 -4.57
CA PRO A 380 21.84 -40.45 -5.64
C PRO A 380 21.76 -41.83 -4.96
N LEU A 381 20.70 -42.59 -5.28
CA LEU A 381 20.59 -43.98 -4.86
C LEU A 381 21.88 -44.70 -5.22
N PRO A 382 22.55 -45.40 -4.28
CA PRO A 382 23.71 -46.23 -4.62
C PRO A 382 23.27 -47.26 -5.65
N ARG A 383 24.03 -47.35 -6.76
CA ARG A 383 23.83 -48.35 -7.83
C ARG A 383 24.18 -49.73 -7.31
#